data_7563343d28bea4838c9c9bfc5236f9e7
#
_entry.id   7563343d28bea4838c9c9bfc5236f9e7
#
_cell.length_a   1.000
_cell.length_b   1.000
_cell.length_c   1.000
_cell.angle_alpha   90.00
_cell.angle_beta   90.00
_cell.angle_gamma   90.00
#
_symmetry.space_group_name_H-M   'P 1'
#
loop_
_entity.id
_entity.type
_entity.pdbx_description
1 polymer ?
#
loop_
_entity_poly.entity_id
_entity_poly.type
_entity_poly.pdbx_seq_one_letter_code
_entity_poly.pdbx_strand_id
1 'polypeptide(L)' 'MNQQMGANGPMQFVLVEPFVYEALRSLIGKRVVIDTSRGPVSGNIADAKPDHVVIKEYDSTFLVRTSEIIWIMPENNN' A
#
# COMPACT_ATOMS: atom_id res chain seq x y z
N MET A 1 18.28 22.52 -2.91
CA MET A 1 18.60 21.79 -2.97
C MET A 1 19.05 21.57 -2.99
N ASN A 2 18.75 21.61 -2.84
CA ASN A 2 19.27 20.79 -2.98
C ASN A 2 19.57 20.35 -2.84
N GLN A 3 19.22 20.16 -2.81
CA GLN A 3 19.52 19.30 -2.90
C GLN A 3 19.95 18.88 -2.85
N GLN A 4 19.82 18.91 -2.88
CA GLN A 4 20.18 18.08 -2.94
C GLN A 4 20.38 17.65 -2.97
N MET A 5 20.35 17.71 -3.16
CA MET A 5 20.57 16.92 -3.19
C MET A 5 21.20 16.57 -3.31
N GLY A 6 21.47 16.53 -3.29
CA GLY A 6 22.00 15.81 -3.32
C GLY A 6 22.48 15.36 -3.52
N ALA A 7 22.93 15.21 -3.84
CA ALA A 7 23.26 14.50 -3.91
C ALA A 7 23.73 14.08 -3.81
N ASN A 8 24.10 14.51 -3.54
CA ASN A 8 24.81 13.58 -3.21
C ASN A 8 24.73 12.28 -3.40
N GLY A 9 25.34 11.80 -3.54
CA GLY A 9 25.09 10.42 -3.88
C GLY A 9 23.76 10.24 -4.56
N PRO A 10 23.47 9.07 -5.09
CA PRO A 10 22.15 8.89 -5.69
C PRO A 10 21.08 9.15 -4.66
N MET A 11 20.20 10.04 -4.97
CA MET A 11 19.03 10.25 -4.13
C MET A 11 18.02 9.20 -4.43
N GLN A 12 17.59 8.53 -3.41
CA GLN A 12 16.50 7.63 -3.53
C GLN A 12 15.22 8.38 -3.17
N PHE A 13 14.33 8.43 -4.12
CA PHE A 13 13.03 8.98 -3.86
C PHE A 13 12.09 7.85 -3.53
N VAL A 14 11.52 7.91 -2.35
CA VAL A 14 10.39 7.08 -2.03
C VAL A 14 9.17 7.94 -2.31
N LEU A 15 8.48 7.60 -3.38
CA LEU A 15 7.25 8.31 -3.70
C LEU A 15 6.17 7.77 -2.78
N VAL A 16 5.80 8.58 -1.82
CA VAL A 16 4.67 8.28 -0.97
C VAL A 16 3.50 9.09 -1.51
N GLU A 17 2.43 8.42 -1.84
CA GLU A 17 1.20 9.09 -2.21
C GLU A 17 0.39 9.26 -0.94
N PRO A 18 0.39 10.46 -0.35
CA PRO A 18 -0.20 10.62 0.98
C PRO A 18 -1.68 10.28 1.02
N PHE A 19 -2.39 10.53 -0.06
CA PHE A 19 -3.82 10.20 -0.06
C PHE A 19 -4.07 8.70 -0.09
N VAL A 20 -3.26 7.97 -0.86
CA VAL A 20 -3.37 6.51 -0.89
C VAL A 20 -3.01 5.93 0.47
N TYR A 21 -1.93 6.42 1.06
CA TYR A 21 -1.51 5.95 2.37
C TYR A 21 -2.59 6.19 3.42
N GLU A 22 -3.16 7.38 3.45
CA GLU A 22 -4.22 7.68 4.40
C GLU A 22 -5.45 6.83 4.17
N ALA A 23 -5.80 6.60 2.91
CA ALA A 23 -6.93 5.74 2.58
C ALA A 23 -6.70 4.32 3.10
N LEU A 24 -5.50 3.78 2.88
CA LEU A 24 -5.16 2.45 3.37
C LEU A 24 -5.23 2.38 4.89
N ARG A 25 -4.73 3.40 5.57
CA ARG A 25 -4.78 3.40 7.03
C ARG A 25 -6.21 3.43 7.53
N SER A 26 -7.08 4.15 6.85
CA SER A 26 -8.48 4.22 7.26
C SER A 26 -9.21 2.90 7.08
N LEU A 27 -8.63 1.99 6.30
CA LEU A 27 -9.23 0.70 6.01
C LEU A 27 -8.61 -0.43 6.82
N ILE A 28 -7.71 -0.13 7.75
CA ILE A 28 -7.11 -1.16 8.62
C ILE A 28 -8.24 -1.87 9.36
N GLY A 29 -8.20 -3.19 9.35
CA GLY A 29 -9.21 -4.03 9.96
C GLY A 29 -10.36 -4.38 9.04
N LYS A 30 -10.42 -3.79 7.85
CA LYS A 30 -11.49 -4.03 6.91
C LYS A 30 -11.03 -4.94 5.78
N ARG A 31 -12.00 -5.64 5.21
CA ARG A 31 -11.71 -6.52 4.09
C ARG A 31 -11.73 -5.70 2.80
N VAL A 32 -10.74 -5.95 1.97
CA VAL A 32 -10.58 -5.22 0.71
C VAL A 32 -10.19 -6.19 -0.41
N VAL A 33 -10.39 -5.75 -1.63
CA VAL A 33 -9.75 -6.32 -2.81
C VAL A 33 -8.82 -5.27 -3.35
N ILE A 34 -7.56 -5.64 -3.53
CA ILE A 34 -6.55 -4.75 -4.08
C ILE A 34 -6.10 -5.34 -5.40
N ASP A 35 -6.25 -4.57 -6.46
CA ASP A 35 -5.72 -5.00 -7.75
C ASP A 35 -4.29 -4.53 -7.88
N THR A 36 -3.42 -5.44 -8.25
CA THR A 36 -2.00 -5.14 -8.41
C THR A 36 -1.57 -5.46 -9.82
N SER A 37 -0.38 -5.04 -10.16
CA SER A 37 0.20 -5.34 -11.47
C SER A 37 0.31 -6.83 -11.73
N ARG A 38 0.21 -7.66 -10.69
CA ARG A 38 0.28 -9.13 -10.82
C ARG A 38 -1.05 -9.81 -10.54
N GLY A 39 -2.10 -9.06 -10.40
CA GLY A 39 -3.43 -9.61 -10.16
C GLY A 39 -4.01 -9.16 -8.84
N PRO A 40 -5.23 -9.59 -8.56
CA PRO A 40 -5.92 -9.13 -7.36
C PRO A 40 -5.47 -9.88 -6.11
N VAL A 41 -5.50 -9.17 -4.98
CA VAL A 41 -5.24 -9.73 -3.66
C VAL A 41 -6.43 -9.33 -2.79
N SER A 42 -7.02 -10.30 -2.11
CA SER A 42 -8.15 -10.07 -1.21
C SER A 42 -7.74 -10.38 0.22
N GLY A 43 -8.33 -9.68 1.15
CA GLY A 43 -8.12 -9.98 2.55
C GLY A 43 -8.34 -8.77 3.42
N ASN A 44 -8.04 -8.93 4.70
CA ASN A 44 -8.15 -7.84 5.66
C ASN A 44 -6.85 -7.07 5.70
N ILE A 45 -6.96 -5.76 5.72
CA ILE A 45 -5.77 -4.94 5.93
C ILE A 45 -5.37 -5.04 7.39
N ALA A 46 -4.19 -5.61 7.64
CA ALA A 46 -3.67 -5.74 8.99
C ALA A 46 -2.86 -4.50 9.39
N ASP A 47 -2.21 -3.87 8.43
CA ASP A 47 -1.42 -2.68 8.69
C ASP A 47 -1.15 -1.97 7.37
N ALA A 48 -0.85 -0.70 7.45
CA ALA A 48 -0.48 0.10 6.28
C ALA A 48 0.71 0.97 6.63
N LYS A 49 1.72 0.87 5.81
CA LYS A 49 2.95 1.65 5.93
C LYS A 49 3.08 2.55 4.71
N PRO A 50 3.97 3.54 4.74
CA PRO A 50 4.07 4.45 3.60
C PRO A 50 4.37 3.79 2.27
N ASP A 51 5.06 2.66 2.26
CA ASP A 51 5.48 2.02 1.01
C ASP A 51 4.85 0.66 0.78
N HIS A 52 4.08 0.14 1.74
CA HIS A 52 3.44 -1.15 1.56
C HIS A 52 2.23 -1.30 2.46
N VAL A 53 1.43 -2.29 2.15
CA VAL A 53 0.27 -2.65 2.96
C VAL A 53 0.38 -4.14 3.27
N VAL A 54 -0.05 -4.50 4.47
CA VAL A 54 -0.06 -5.89 4.94
C VAL A 54 -1.49 -6.40 4.86
N ILE A 55 -1.69 -7.44 4.07
CA ILE A 55 -3.00 -8.05 3.84
C ILE A 55 -2.96 -9.46 4.42
N LYS A 56 -3.96 -9.81 5.20
CA LYS A 56 -4.08 -11.15 5.74
C LYS A 56 -5.33 -11.81 5.19
N GLU A 57 -5.14 -13.02 4.68
CA GLU A 57 -6.24 -13.84 4.20
C GLU A 57 -6.01 -15.25 4.72
N TYR A 58 -6.87 -15.70 5.64
CA TYR A 58 -6.72 -16.99 6.32
C TYR A 58 -5.34 -17.07 6.96
N ASP A 59 -4.53 -18.06 6.56
CA ASP A 59 -3.19 -18.24 7.10
C ASP A 59 -2.12 -17.51 6.29
N SER A 60 -2.52 -16.80 5.25
CA SER A 60 -1.57 -16.13 4.36
C SER A 60 -1.44 -14.67 4.73
N THR A 61 -0.22 -14.18 4.61
CA THR A 61 0.07 -12.76 4.79
C THR A 61 0.77 -12.27 3.53
N PHE A 62 0.22 -11.20 2.96
CA PHE A 62 0.78 -10.59 1.75
C PHE A 62 1.31 -9.23 2.09
N LEU A 63 2.54 -8.95 1.68
CA LEU A 63 3.10 -7.60 1.72
C LEU A 63 3.00 -7.05 0.31
N VAL A 64 2.16 -6.07 0.12
CA VAL A 64 1.93 -5.50 -1.20
C VAL A 64 2.53 -4.11 -1.22
N ARG A 65 3.48 -3.90 -2.13
CA ARG A 65 4.06 -2.58 -2.29
C ARG A 65 3.02 -1.60 -2.81
N THR A 66 2.97 -0.44 -2.21
CA THR A 66 2.00 0.58 -2.61
C THR A 66 2.15 0.92 -4.09
N SER A 67 3.39 0.91 -4.60
CA SER A 67 3.65 1.20 -6.01
C SER A 67 3.07 0.17 -6.98
N GLU A 68 2.70 -1.01 -6.49
CA GLU A 68 2.11 -2.06 -7.31
C GLU A 68 0.59 -2.03 -7.34
N ILE A 69 -0.02 -1.16 -6.57
CA ILE A 69 -1.47 -1.12 -6.43
C ILE A 69 -2.06 -0.30 -7.57
N ILE A 70 -3.03 -0.89 -8.25
CA ILE A 70 -3.76 -0.23 -9.33
C ILE A 70 -5.02 0.41 -8.79
N TRP A 71 -5.82 -0.36 -8.03
CA TRP A 71 -6.99 0.17 -7.34
C TRP A 71 -7.27 -0.67 -6.11
N ILE A 72 -8.05 -0.10 -5.22
CA ILE A 72 -8.44 -0.71 -3.96
C ILE A 72 -9.95 -0.64 -3.88
N MET A 73 -10.59 -1.78 -3.59
CA MET A 73 -12.02 -1.84 -3.42
C MET A 73 -12.33 -2.38 -2.04
N PRO A 74 -12.78 -1.52 -1.13
CA PRO A 74 -13.26 -2.01 0.16
C PRO A 74 -14.52 -2.85 -0.07
N GLU A 75 -14.57 -3.99 0.60
CA GLU A 75 -15.76 -4.82 0.53
C GLU A 75 -16.79 -4.29 1.50
N ASN A 76 -17.99 -4.22 1.04
CA ASN A 76 -19.09 -3.77 1.85
C ASN A 76 -19.81 -4.97 2.40
N ASN A 77 -19.77 -5.13 3.72
CA ASN A 77 -20.30 -6.33 4.38
C ASN A 77 -21.70 -6.13 4.92
N ASN A 78 -22.42 -5.23 4.40
CA ASN A 78 -23.79 -5.02 4.88
C ASN A 78 -24.73 -6.07 4.39
#